data_9f8c42428ab01cc29d382d73add8ff74
#
_entry.id   9f8c42428ab01cc29d382d73add8ff74
#
_cell.length_a   1.000
_cell.length_b   1.000
_cell.length_c   1.000
_cell.angle_alpha   90.00
_cell.angle_beta   90.00
_cell.angle_gamma   90.00
#
_symmetry.space_group_name_H-M   'P 1'
#
loop_
_entity.id
_entity.type
_entity.pdbx_description
1 polymer ?
#
loop_
_entity_poly.entity_id
_entity_poly.type
_entity_poly.pdbx_seq_one_letter_code
_entity_poly.pdbx_strand_id
1 'polypeptide(L)'
;MVFSAGILFLLAVSAAQADIERFVGEYSGQAQMQDASGHEETRDLSVTISEYKKGFQVQWESVTHKSDGRKKTKAYSVDFQPSDRDGIYSAAMQRNVFGHAVPLDPMKGEPFVWGRIVGDTLTVFSLFVDQNGDYELQQFDRTLNDGGLQLEFQSVRNGEPQRTVSAFLKRN
;
A
#
# COMPACT_ATOMS: atom_id res chain seq x y z
N MET A 1 -51.85 -11.73 13.14
CA MET A 1 -50.54 -12.43 13.17
C MET A 1 -49.59 -11.64 12.32
N VAL A 2 -48.75 -10.82 13.00
CA VAL A 2 -47.78 -9.98 12.34
C VAL A 2 -46.42 -10.62 12.60
N PHE A 3 -45.72 -11.07 11.56
CA PHE A 3 -44.33 -11.51 11.69
C PHE A 3 -43.40 -10.45 11.15
N SER A 4 -42.55 -10.00 12.05
CA SER A 4 -41.47 -9.06 11.94
C SER A 4 -40.39 -9.58 11.02
N ALA A 5 -40.05 -8.83 9.97
CA ALA A 5 -38.87 -9.04 9.16
C ALA A 5 -38.00 -7.75 9.28
N GLY A 6 -37.19 -7.72 10.27
CA GLY A 6 -36.21 -6.65 10.45
C GLY A 6 -35.06 -7.17 11.31
N ILE A 7 -33.89 -7.28 10.72
CA ILE A 7 -32.55 -7.40 11.29
C ILE A 7 -31.73 -8.33 10.40
N LEU A 8 -31.07 -7.79 9.37
CA LEU A 8 -29.88 -8.42 8.77
C LEU A 8 -29.05 -7.41 7.94
N PHE A 9 -28.71 -6.23 8.45
CA PHE A 9 -27.89 -5.27 7.69
C PHE A 9 -26.71 -4.67 8.48
N LEU A 10 -26.32 -5.27 9.60
CA LEU A 10 -25.28 -4.69 10.49
C LEU A 10 -23.98 -5.49 10.55
N LEU A 11 -23.80 -6.56 9.80
CA LEU A 11 -22.63 -7.44 9.92
C LEU A 11 -21.50 -7.16 8.92
N ALA A 12 -21.75 -6.49 7.80
CA ALA A 12 -20.71 -6.29 6.77
C ALA A 12 -19.67 -5.23 7.11
N VAL A 13 -20.03 -4.19 7.88
CA VAL A 13 -19.09 -3.13 8.28
C VAL A 13 -18.07 -3.63 9.32
N SER A 14 -18.43 -4.62 10.11
CA SER A 14 -17.58 -5.20 11.16
C SER A 14 -16.45 -6.07 10.62
N ALA A 15 -16.64 -6.77 9.50
CA ALA A 15 -15.64 -7.69 8.95
C ALA A 15 -14.44 -6.93 8.32
N ALA A 16 -14.70 -5.89 7.55
CA ALA A 16 -13.63 -5.10 6.91
C ALA A 16 -12.76 -4.33 7.92
N GLN A 17 -13.34 -3.90 9.04
CA GLN A 17 -12.60 -3.23 10.12
C GLN A 17 -11.73 -4.22 10.90
N ALA A 18 -12.26 -5.41 11.18
CA ALA A 18 -11.50 -6.46 11.88
C ALA A 18 -10.31 -6.96 11.06
N ASP A 19 -10.39 -6.94 9.73
CA ASP A 19 -9.30 -7.37 8.86
C ASP A 19 -8.09 -6.42 8.92
N ILE A 20 -8.31 -5.10 8.94
CA ILE A 20 -7.21 -4.13 8.99
C ILE A 20 -6.55 -4.04 10.37
N GLU A 21 -7.30 -4.23 11.46
CA GLU A 21 -6.77 -4.18 12.83
C GLU A 21 -5.55 -5.09 13.02
N ARG A 22 -5.51 -6.23 12.35
CA ARG A 22 -4.41 -7.19 12.41
C ARG A 22 -3.09 -6.62 11.87
N PHE A 23 -3.18 -5.70 10.92
CA PHE A 23 -2.03 -5.04 10.29
C PHE A 23 -1.61 -3.76 11.01
N VAL A 24 -2.45 -3.19 11.87
CA VAL A 24 -2.16 -1.93 12.56
C VAL A 24 -0.89 -2.05 13.38
N GLY A 25 0.06 -1.13 13.18
CA GLY A 25 1.35 -1.12 13.86
C GLY A 25 2.43 -0.35 13.11
N GLU A 26 3.59 -0.31 13.73
CA GLU A 26 4.82 0.25 13.15
C GLU A 26 5.81 -0.89 12.89
N TYR A 27 6.45 -0.85 11.73
CA TYR A 27 7.32 -1.92 11.28
C TYR A 27 8.59 -1.34 10.65
N SER A 28 9.72 -1.97 10.90
CA SER A 28 11.00 -1.54 10.33
C SER A 28 11.89 -2.72 9.96
N GLY A 29 12.71 -2.52 8.94
CA GLY A 29 13.65 -3.55 8.45
C GLY A 29 14.59 -2.98 7.40
N GLN A 30 15.38 -3.87 6.80
CA GLN A 30 16.34 -3.50 5.77
C GLN A 30 16.20 -4.43 4.55
N ALA A 31 16.47 -3.88 3.38
CA ALA A 31 16.64 -4.63 2.14
C ALA A 31 18.02 -4.38 1.54
N GLN A 32 18.65 -5.43 1.02
CA GLN A 32 19.82 -5.31 0.17
C GLN A 32 19.36 -5.24 -1.28
N MET A 33 19.91 -4.30 -2.04
CA MET A 33 19.56 -4.08 -3.44
C MET A 33 20.84 -3.85 -4.25
N GLN A 34 20.76 -4.06 -5.55
CA GLN A 34 21.80 -3.64 -6.47
C GLN A 34 21.35 -2.39 -7.22
N ASP A 35 22.24 -1.42 -7.36
CA ASP A 35 22.04 -0.29 -8.25
C ASP A 35 22.21 -0.69 -9.73
N ALA A 36 21.99 0.25 -10.64
CA ALA A 36 22.13 0.01 -12.08
C ALA A 36 23.57 -0.35 -12.53
N SER A 37 24.58 -0.10 -11.67
CA SER A 37 25.99 -0.43 -11.88
C SER A 37 26.38 -1.75 -11.21
N GLY A 38 25.44 -2.44 -10.57
CA GLY A 38 25.67 -3.70 -9.84
C GLY A 38 26.26 -3.52 -8.43
N HIS A 39 26.39 -2.30 -7.91
CA HIS A 39 26.84 -2.08 -6.55
C HIS A 39 25.70 -2.39 -5.56
N GLU A 40 26.06 -3.02 -4.44
CA GLU A 40 25.13 -3.25 -3.34
C GLU A 40 24.79 -1.94 -2.63
N GLU A 41 23.49 -1.67 -2.49
CA GLU A 41 22.95 -0.57 -1.69
C GLU A 41 22.08 -1.16 -0.56
N THR A 42 22.30 -0.69 0.67
CA THR A 42 21.38 -0.98 1.78
C THR A 42 20.28 0.04 1.81
N ARG A 43 19.06 -0.43 2.00
CA ARG A 43 17.86 0.41 2.13
C ARG A 43 17.15 0.11 3.44
N ASP A 44 17.07 1.14 4.30
CA ASP A 44 16.21 1.07 5.47
C ASP A 44 14.76 1.27 5.03
N LEU A 45 13.87 0.45 5.58
CA LEU A 45 12.45 0.45 5.27
C LEU A 45 11.66 0.61 6.57
N SER A 46 10.67 1.49 6.56
CA SER A 46 9.69 1.60 7.64
C SER A 46 8.28 1.69 7.07
N VAL A 47 7.33 1.10 7.78
CA VAL A 47 5.90 1.11 7.43
C VAL A 47 5.11 1.35 8.70
N THR A 48 4.19 2.29 8.65
CA THR A 48 3.17 2.50 9.69
C THR A 48 1.80 2.28 9.07
N ILE A 49 1.02 1.39 9.67
CA ILE A 49 -0.36 1.12 9.29
C ILE A 49 -1.23 1.52 10.47
N SER A 50 -2.20 2.39 10.24
CA SER A 50 -3.09 2.91 11.28
C SER A 50 -4.53 2.99 10.79
N GLU A 51 -5.47 2.86 11.70
CA GLU A 51 -6.87 3.17 11.39
C GLU A 51 -7.03 4.65 11.05
N TYR A 52 -7.82 4.94 10.04
CA TYR A 52 -8.10 6.31 9.63
C TYR A 52 -9.53 6.45 9.11
N LYS A 53 -10.34 7.23 9.82
CA LYS A 53 -11.78 7.42 9.53
C LYS A 53 -12.53 6.08 9.45
N LYS A 54 -13.14 5.78 8.29
CA LYS A 54 -13.84 4.50 8.02
C LYS A 54 -12.95 3.45 7.34
N GLY A 55 -11.66 3.74 7.18
CA GLY A 55 -10.67 2.89 6.53
C GLY A 55 -9.36 2.91 7.28
N PHE A 56 -8.25 3.01 6.56
CA PHE A 56 -6.92 2.99 7.14
C PHE A 56 -5.94 3.87 6.36
N GLN A 57 -4.81 4.17 6.97
CA GLN A 57 -3.69 4.85 6.34
C GLN A 57 -2.47 3.93 6.32
N VAL A 58 -1.76 3.92 5.21
CA VAL A 58 -0.44 3.32 5.10
C VAL A 58 0.58 4.42 4.83
N GLN A 59 1.53 4.56 5.73
CA GLN A 59 2.70 5.42 5.55
C GLN A 59 3.93 4.53 5.39
N TRP A 60 4.81 4.86 4.46
CA TRP A 60 6.08 4.15 4.34
C TRP A 60 7.20 5.09 3.96
N GLU A 61 8.38 4.78 4.46
CA GLU A 61 9.60 5.48 4.15
C GLU A 61 10.68 4.49 3.72
N SER A 62 11.51 4.92 2.79
CA SER A 62 12.71 4.20 2.43
C SER A 62 13.91 5.15 2.41
N VAL A 63 14.99 4.78 3.11
CA VAL A 63 16.24 5.50 3.14
C VAL A 63 17.31 4.66 2.44
N THR A 64 17.74 5.07 1.26
CA THR A 64 18.81 4.41 0.51
C THR A 64 20.14 5.01 0.93
N HIS A 65 21.07 4.16 1.41
CA HIS A 65 22.45 4.51 1.70
C HIS A 65 23.30 4.26 0.45
N LYS A 66 23.79 5.34 -0.15
CA LYS A 66 24.60 5.27 -1.35
C LYS A 66 26.09 5.02 -1.01
N SER A 67 26.81 4.42 -1.94
CA SER A 67 28.23 4.11 -1.81
C SER A 67 29.12 5.35 -1.56
N ASP A 68 28.68 6.55 -1.97
CA ASP A 68 29.35 7.83 -1.75
C ASP A 68 29.00 8.49 -0.39
N GLY A 69 28.29 7.78 0.50
CA GLY A 69 27.86 8.25 1.82
C GLY A 69 26.60 9.12 1.83
N ARG A 70 26.05 9.46 0.67
CA ARG A 70 24.78 10.20 0.59
C ARG A 70 23.59 9.29 0.94
N LYS A 71 22.55 9.91 1.52
CA LYS A 71 21.26 9.25 1.78
C LYS A 71 20.20 9.81 0.87
N LYS A 72 19.34 8.94 0.35
CA LYS A 72 18.15 9.33 -0.42
C LYS A 72 16.93 8.81 0.29
N THR A 73 16.08 9.70 0.79
CA THR A 73 14.82 9.36 1.44
C THR A 73 13.65 9.53 0.47
N LYS A 74 12.74 8.57 0.51
CA LYS A 74 11.41 8.65 -0.12
C LYS A 74 10.38 8.28 0.92
N ALA A 75 9.37 9.13 1.10
CA ALA A 75 8.27 8.93 2.03
C ALA A 75 6.93 9.11 1.30
N TYR A 76 5.95 8.29 1.67
CA TYR A 76 4.61 8.29 1.11
C TYR A 76 3.59 8.08 2.21
N SER A 77 2.39 8.62 2.01
CA SER A 77 1.24 8.43 2.87
C SER A 77 0.00 8.30 2.01
N VAL A 78 -0.76 7.25 2.21
CA VAL A 78 -1.97 6.96 1.43
C VAL A 78 -3.12 6.62 2.38
N ASP A 79 -4.23 7.34 2.25
CA ASP A 79 -5.48 7.07 2.95
C ASP A 79 -6.34 6.13 2.11
N PHE A 80 -6.78 5.03 2.71
CA PHE A 80 -7.65 4.04 2.09
C PHE A 80 -9.05 4.08 2.67
N GLN A 81 -10.05 4.02 1.80
CA GLN A 81 -11.46 3.95 2.16
C GLN A 81 -12.08 2.67 1.60
N PRO A 82 -12.98 2.00 2.32
CA PRO A 82 -13.70 0.85 1.78
C PRO A 82 -14.40 1.22 0.47
N SER A 83 -14.37 0.33 -0.50
CA SER A 83 -15.17 0.41 -1.73
C SER A 83 -16.48 -0.38 -1.57
N ASP A 84 -17.32 -0.38 -2.61
CA ASP A 84 -18.54 -1.21 -2.66
C ASP A 84 -18.24 -2.71 -2.87
N ARG A 85 -16.97 -3.09 -2.88
CA ARG A 85 -16.48 -4.47 -3.06
C ARG A 85 -15.69 -4.89 -1.83
N ASP A 86 -16.06 -6.03 -1.26
CA ASP A 86 -15.39 -6.57 -0.07
C ASP A 86 -13.89 -6.75 -0.27
N GLY A 87 -13.13 -6.36 0.72
CA GLY A 87 -11.67 -6.46 0.73
C GLY A 87 -10.94 -5.53 -0.25
N ILE A 88 -11.66 -4.65 -0.98
CA ILE A 88 -11.09 -3.68 -1.92
C ILE A 88 -11.25 -2.27 -1.36
N TYR A 89 -10.17 -1.50 -1.41
CA TYR A 89 -10.08 -0.16 -0.85
C TYR A 89 -9.62 0.83 -1.92
N SER A 90 -10.32 1.95 -2.05
CA SER A 90 -9.91 3.05 -2.90
C SER A 90 -8.95 3.98 -2.15
N ALA A 91 -7.93 4.50 -2.82
CA ALA A 91 -7.04 5.49 -2.22
C ALA A 91 -7.59 6.91 -2.38
N ALA A 92 -7.46 7.70 -1.30
CA ALA A 92 -7.76 9.12 -1.28
C ALA A 92 -6.44 9.89 -1.15
N MET A 93 -5.84 10.26 -2.28
CA MET A 93 -4.57 11.00 -2.31
C MET A 93 -4.75 12.49 -2.57
N GLN A 94 -5.92 12.92 -3.08
CA GLN A 94 -6.27 14.32 -3.30
C GLN A 94 -7.68 14.63 -2.78
N ARG A 95 -7.93 15.93 -2.56
CA ARG A 95 -9.26 16.43 -2.25
C ARG A 95 -9.67 17.43 -3.33
N ASN A 96 -10.90 17.32 -3.82
CA ASN A 96 -11.46 18.31 -4.73
C ASN A 96 -11.78 19.62 -3.96
N VAL A 97 -12.20 20.64 -4.68
CA VAL A 97 -12.54 21.98 -4.13
C VAL A 97 -13.64 21.95 -3.07
N PHE A 98 -14.43 20.88 -2.99
CA PHE A 98 -15.47 20.66 -1.99
C PHE A 98 -14.97 19.81 -0.80
N GLY A 99 -13.67 19.47 -0.76
CA GLY A 99 -13.06 18.68 0.31
C GLY A 99 -13.32 17.16 0.21
N HIS A 100 -13.95 16.68 -0.88
CA HIS A 100 -14.15 15.25 -1.10
C HIS A 100 -12.86 14.59 -1.58
N ALA A 101 -12.57 13.41 -1.05
CA ALA A 101 -11.49 12.58 -1.51
C ALA A 101 -11.75 12.10 -2.94
N VAL A 102 -10.76 12.27 -3.82
CA VAL A 102 -10.82 11.79 -5.21
C VAL A 102 -9.60 10.95 -5.53
N PRO A 103 -9.75 9.86 -6.28
CA PRO A 103 -8.61 9.13 -6.81
C PRO A 103 -7.84 9.99 -7.79
N LEU A 104 -6.53 9.75 -7.87
CA LEU A 104 -5.69 10.36 -8.88
C LEU A 104 -5.97 9.75 -10.25
N ASP A 105 -5.66 10.49 -11.32
CA ASP A 105 -5.98 10.11 -12.71
C ASP A 105 -4.69 9.76 -13.48
N PRO A 106 -4.46 8.48 -13.82
CA PRO A 106 -3.27 8.08 -14.57
C PRO A 106 -3.15 8.76 -15.94
N MET A 107 -4.27 9.15 -16.54
CA MET A 107 -4.27 9.86 -17.83
C MET A 107 -3.76 11.30 -17.71
N LYS A 108 -3.62 11.81 -16.49
CA LYS A 108 -2.97 13.10 -16.18
C LYS A 108 -1.55 12.95 -15.69
N GLY A 109 -0.99 11.74 -15.75
CA GLY A 109 0.35 11.43 -15.22
C GLY A 109 0.38 11.32 -13.69
N GLU A 110 -0.77 11.08 -13.06
CA GLU A 110 -0.89 10.85 -11.62
C GLU A 110 -1.02 9.35 -11.33
N PRO A 111 -0.49 8.81 -10.22
CA PRO A 111 -0.63 7.39 -9.92
C PRO A 111 -2.06 7.05 -9.49
N PHE A 112 -2.68 6.05 -10.09
CA PHE A 112 -3.91 5.46 -9.57
C PHE A 112 -3.55 4.38 -8.55
N VAL A 113 -4.03 4.54 -7.30
CA VAL A 113 -3.68 3.65 -6.19
C VAL A 113 -4.93 3.00 -5.63
N TRP A 114 -4.82 1.71 -5.30
CA TRP A 114 -5.86 0.98 -4.57
C TRP A 114 -5.23 -0.05 -3.64
N GLY A 115 -6.01 -0.50 -2.65
CA GLY A 115 -5.62 -1.53 -1.70
C GLY A 115 -6.51 -2.76 -1.78
N ARG A 116 -5.98 -3.90 -1.37
CA ARG A 116 -6.71 -5.15 -1.23
C ARG A 116 -6.22 -5.90 0.02
N ILE A 117 -7.16 -6.46 0.79
CA ILE A 117 -6.85 -7.39 1.87
C ILE A 117 -7.44 -8.75 1.50
N VAL A 118 -6.60 -9.78 1.45
CA VAL A 118 -6.99 -11.17 1.24
C VAL A 118 -6.22 -12.05 2.21
N GLY A 119 -6.92 -12.69 3.13
CA GLY A 119 -6.31 -13.47 4.20
C GLY A 119 -5.33 -12.65 5.02
N ASP A 120 -4.08 -13.06 5.08
CA ASP A 120 -3.02 -12.44 5.85
C ASP A 120 -2.19 -11.42 5.05
N THR A 121 -2.65 -11.02 3.86
CA THR A 121 -1.91 -10.12 2.96
C THR A 121 -2.68 -8.84 2.68
N LEU A 122 -2.07 -7.71 3.03
CA LEU A 122 -2.45 -6.37 2.57
C LEU A 122 -1.60 -6.02 1.34
N THR A 123 -2.24 -5.92 0.19
CA THR A 123 -1.61 -5.49 -1.07
C THR A 123 -1.98 -4.05 -1.38
N VAL A 124 -0.98 -3.23 -1.71
CA VAL A 124 -1.16 -1.90 -2.30
C VAL A 124 -0.66 -1.93 -3.73
N PHE A 125 -1.50 -1.49 -4.65
CA PHE A 125 -1.17 -1.34 -6.06
C PHE A 125 -1.05 0.13 -6.42
N SER A 126 -0.13 0.45 -7.35
CA SER A 126 0.00 1.77 -7.95
C SER A 126 0.20 1.63 -9.46
N LEU A 127 -0.68 2.21 -10.24
CA LEU A 127 -0.61 2.27 -11.69
C LEU A 127 -0.26 3.69 -12.12
N PHE A 128 0.80 3.85 -12.89
CA PHE A 128 1.25 5.10 -13.47
C PHE A 128 1.30 4.98 -15.00
N VAL A 129 0.89 6.02 -15.72
CA VAL A 129 1.01 6.13 -17.18
C VAL A 129 1.84 7.36 -17.51
N ASP A 130 2.93 7.19 -18.24
CA ASP A 130 3.78 8.31 -18.64
C ASP A 130 3.27 9.05 -19.90
N GLN A 131 3.98 10.10 -20.30
CA GLN A 131 3.59 10.94 -21.45
C GLN A 131 3.61 10.22 -22.80
N ASN A 132 4.31 9.10 -22.90
CA ASN A 132 4.39 8.28 -24.11
C ASN A 132 3.29 7.20 -24.14
N GLY A 133 2.50 7.07 -23.06
CA GLY A 133 1.50 6.03 -22.91
C GLY A 133 2.04 4.72 -22.33
N ASP A 134 3.32 4.68 -21.95
CA ASP A 134 3.88 3.53 -21.23
C ASP A 134 3.33 3.47 -19.82
N TYR A 135 2.96 2.27 -19.36
CA TYR A 135 2.49 2.10 -17.99
C TYR A 135 3.49 1.37 -17.11
N GLU A 136 3.48 1.71 -15.83
CA GLU A 136 4.16 0.98 -14.77
C GLU A 136 3.15 0.60 -13.69
N LEU A 137 3.08 -0.70 -13.40
CA LEU A 137 2.31 -1.24 -12.28
C LEU A 137 3.28 -1.64 -11.17
N GLN A 138 3.07 -1.09 -9.99
CA GLN A 138 3.78 -1.45 -8.77
C GLN A 138 2.84 -2.19 -7.83
N GLN A 139 3.34 -3.26 -7.21
CA GLN A 139 2.62 -4.06 -6.22
C GLN A 139 3.47 -4.18 -4.97
N PHE A 140 2.85 -3.91 -3.81
CA PHE A 140 3.46 -4.02 -2.49
C PHE A 140 2.61 -4.98 -1.66
N ASP A 141 3.04 -6.21 -1.50
CA ASP A 141 2.42 -7.19 -0.62
C ASP A 141 3.04 -7.10 0.77
N ARG A 142 2.19 -7.03 1.79
CA ARG A 142 2.57 -7.04 3.20
C ARG A 142 1.82 -8.18 3.87
N THR A 143 2.51 -9.29 4.04
CA THR A 143 1.92 -10.50 4.62
C THR A 143 2.28 -10.58 6.10
N LEU A 144 1.26 -10.76 6.93
CA LEU A 144 1.46 -10.99 8.37
C LEU A 144 2.32 -12.23 8.58
N ASN A 145 3.34 -12.09 9.40
CA ASN A 145 4.24 -13.16 9.79
C ASN A 145 4.59 -12.97 11.27
N ASP A 146 5.14 -14.03 11.90
CA ASP A 146 5.51 -13.99 13.31
C ASP A 146 6.47 -12.82 13.61
N GLY A 147 5.97 -11.89 14.44
CA GLY A 147 6.73 -10.72 14.88
C GLY A 147 6.81 -9.56 13.87
N GLY A 148 6.09 -9.61 12.73
CA GLY A 148 6.15 -8.51 11.77
C GLY A 148 5.39 -8.73 10.46
N LEU A 149 5.92 -8.12 9.39
CA LEU A 149 5.40 -8.22 8.03
C LEU A 149 6.49 -8.71 7.07
N GLN A 150 6.18 -9.69 6.25
CA GLN A 150 6.96 -9.99 5.05
C GLN A 150 6.53 -9.00 3.96
N LEU A 151 7.44 -8.14 3.52
CA LEU A 151 7.26 -7.22 2.40
C LEU A 151 7.79 -7.85 1.12
N GLU A 152 6.94 -7.96 0.11
CA GLU A 152 7.30 -8.28 -1.26
C GLU A 152 6.89 -7.11 -2.15
N PHE A 153 7.85 -6.56 -2.88
CA PHE A 153 7.63 -5.51 -3.88
C PHE A 153 7.96 -6.03 -5.25
N GLN A 154 7.11 -5.71 -6.22
CA GLN A 154 7.41 -5.91 -7.64
C GLN A 154 6.93 -4.73 -8.47
N SER A 155 7.64 -4.44 -9.55
CA SER A 155 7.19 -3.51 -10.58
C SER A 155 7.28 -4.13 -11.97
N VAL A 156 6.30 -3.78 -12.80
CA VAL A 156 6.16 -4.25 -14.19
C VAL A 156 5.93 -3.02 -15.06
N ARG A 157 6.69 -2.88 -16.13
CA ARG A 157 6.51 -1.81 -17.14
C ARG A 157 6.17 -2.44 -18.48
N ASN A 158 5.04 -2.04 -19.06
CA ASN A 158 4.56 -2.57 -20.35
C ASN A 158 4.52 -4.10 -20.41
N GLY A 159 4.18 -4.77 -19.31
CA GLY A 159 4.16 -6.23 -19.19
C GLY A 159 5.52 -6.86 -18.84
N GLU A 160 6.61 -6.11 -18.85
CA GLU A 160 7.95 -6.63 -18.54
C GLU A 160 8.33 -6.39 -17.09
N PRO A 161 8.75 -7.42 -16.34
CA PRO A 161 9.24 -7.27 -14.96
C PRO A 161 10.44 -6.32 -14.91
N GLN A 162 10.44 -5.40 -13.94
CA GLN A 162 11.50 -4.41 -13.79
C GLN A 162 12.32 -4.66 -12.51
N ARG A 163 11.66 -4.79 -11.38
CA ARG A 163 12.32 -4.87 -10.08
C ARG A 163 11.50 -5.65 -9.08
N THR A 164 12.21 -6.39 -8.24
CA THR A 164 11.64 -7.06 -7.07
C THR A 164 12.45 -6.70 -5.82
N VAL A 165 11.79 -6.65 -4.67
CA VAL A 165 12.42 -6.48 -3.35
C VAL A 165 11.68 -7.36 -2.38
N SER A 166 12.42 -8.11 -1.56
CA SER A 166 11.87 -8.89 -0.44
C SER A 166 12.55 -8.45 0.84
N ALA A 167 11.78 -8.21 1.89
CA ALA A 167 12.30 -7.82 3.20
C ALA A 167 11.36 -8.23 4.33
N PHE A 168 11.90 -8.66 5.44
CA PHE A 168 11.14 -8.81 6.68
C PHE A 168 11.17 -7.50 7.47
N LEU A 169 10.00 -6.98 7.81
CA LEU A 169 9.81 -5.78 8.61
C LEU A 169 9.33 -6.19 10.00
N LYS A 170 10.21 -6.09 10.99
CA LYS A 170 9.90 -6.40 12.38
C LYS A 170 8.92 -5.37 12.94
N ARG A 171 7.94 -5.83 13.71
CA ARG A 171 7.05 -4.93 14.48
C ARG A 171 7.84 -4.29 15.62
N ASN A 172 7.74 -2.98 15.76
CA ASN A 172 8.41 -2.18 16.79
C ASN A 172 7.65 -2.23 18.11
#